data_76cba1062c1ca9e150e4b1458711ed7d
#
_entry.id   76cba1062c1ca9e150e4b1458711ed7d
#
_cell.length_a   1.000
_cell.length_b   1.000
_cell.length_c   1.000
_cell.angle_alpha   90.00
_cell.angle_beta   90.00
_cell.angle_gamma   90.00
#
_symmetry.space_group_name_H-M   'P 1'
#
loop_
_entity.id
_entity.type
_entity.pdbx_description
1 polymer ?
#
loop_
_entity_poly.entity_id
_entity_poly.type
_entity_poly.pdbx_seq_one_letter_code
_entity_poly.pdbx_strand_id
1 'polypeptide(L)'
;MPRRRLTPPVAPVVLVGSKLLRLVYFDEAGIGNIRHEPILTVGAVIVHADDLLVPIERELNRIVRKHIPQEYWPTFVFHATNLFNWGGKVFTKNNPDWPISRRLEIAAELPAIPANYDIPLTVGICDRTKFPSDQTLASNMSDREITIAAHVATFFHCAIKVEHWMRIHADDEVCMLIVEDNSDARRYIKADFVMPLMSDKEKSYFPFQHIKEDPAFQEKAPGSILQIADFWTYIAKRIVMNPIHRVYRPLFDLMRGQIWEPYSLVSWALGE
;
A
#
# COMPACT_ATOMS: atom_id res chain seq x y z
N MET A 1 -55.00 -36.99 -27.97
CA MET A 1 -53.73 -36.94 -27.22
C MET A 1 -52.96 -35.68 -27.60
N PRO A 2 -52.67 -34.75 -26.68
CA PRO A 2 -51.95 -33.55 -27.02
C PRO A 2 -50.45 -33.84 -27.09
N ARG A 3 -49.84 -33.35 -28.18
CA ARG A 3 -48.37 -33.45 -28.44
C ARG A 3 -47.65 -32.54 -27.46
N ARG A 4 -46.79 -33.09 -26.60
CA ARG A 4 -45.83 -32.34 -25.75
C ARG A 4 -44.84 -31.63 -26.67
N ARG A 5 -44.80 -30.28 -26.64
CA ARG A 5 -43.72 -29.48 -27.19
C ARG A 5 -42.46 -29.74 -26.37
N LEU A 6 -41.44 -30.32 -26.97
CA LEU A 6 -40.10 -30.40 -26.38
C LEU A 6 -39.51 -28.99 -26.44
N THR A 7 -39.23 -28.42 -25.28
CA THR A 7 -38.39 -27.20 -25.19
C THR A 7 -37.00 -27.51 -25.67
N PRO A 8 -36.41 -26.69 -26.54
CA PRO A 8 -35.02 -26.91 -26.98
C PRO A 8 -34.07 -26.81 -25.77
N PRO A 9 -32.98 -27.55 -25.76
CA PRO A 9 -31.97 -27.48 -24.71
C PRO A 9 -31.41 -26.05 -24.64
N VAL A 10 -31.42 -25.48 -23.45
CA VAL A 10 -30.78 -24.18 -23.20
C VAL A 10 -29.27 -24.39 -23.41
N ALA A 11 -28.73 -23.70 -24.41
CA ALA A 11 -27.27 -23.71 -24.64
C ALA A 11 -26.57 -23.24 -23.36
N PRO A 12 -25.46 -23.86 -22.98
CA PRO A 12 -24.70 -23.43 -21.82
C PRO A 12 -24.28 -21.96 -22.08
N VAL A 13 -24.64 -21.07 -21.15
CA VAL A 13 -24.11 -19.71 -21.11
C VAL A 13 -22.61 -19.87 -20.80
N VAL A 14 -21.81 -19.78 -21.85
CA VAL A 14 -20.37 -19.60 -21.67
C VAL A 14 -20.22 -18.21 -21.09
N LEU A 15 -19.96 -18.11 -19.79
CA LEU A 15 -19.50 -16.88 -19.15
C LEU A 15 -18.15 -16.55 -19.80
N VAL A 16 -18.19 -15.72 -20.84
CA VAL A 16 -17.00 -15.14 -21.46
C VAL A 16 -16.36 -14.27 -20.37
N GLY A 17 -15.22 -14.72 -19.88
CA GLY A 17 -14.25 -14.09 -19.00
C GLY A 17 -14.84 -13.02 -18.06
N SER A 18 -15.11 -13.37 -16.82
CA SER A 18 -15.32 -12.36 -15.78
C SER A 18 -14.08 -11.47 -15.74
N LYS A 19 -14.23 -10.16 -16.02
CA LYS A 19 -13.16 -9.21 -15.75
C LYS A 19 -12.81 -9.34 -14.28
N LEU A 20 -11.56 -9.70 -14.01
CA LEU A 20 -11.10 -9.92 -12.66
C LEU A 20 -10.89 -8.56 -11.99
N LEU A 21 -11.18 -8.49 -10.70
CA LEU A 21 -11.03 -7.29 -9.90
C LEU A 21 -9.72 -7.36 -9.12
N ARG A 22 -8.91 -6.29 -9.23
CA ARG A 22 -7.79 -6.05 -8.31
C ARG A 22 -8.22 -5.10 -7.21
N LEU A 23 -7.88 -5.43 -5.98
CA LEU A 23 -7.95 -4.51 -4.85
C LEU A 23 -6.53 -4.02 -4.55
N VAL A 24 -6.37 -2.71 -4.50
CA VAL A 24 -5.06 -2.09 -4.27
C VAL A 24 -5.09 -1.35 -2.95
N TYR A 25 -4.35 -1.87 -1.99
CA TYR A 25 -4.32 -1.36 -0.62
C TYR A 25 -3.17 -0.37 -0.44
N PHE A 26 -3.49 0.85 -0.04
CA PHE A 26 -2.55 1.94 0.16
C PHE A 26 -2.41 2.29 1.64
N ASP A 27 -1.18 2.56 2.03
CA ASP A 27 -0.85 3.14 3.33
C ASP A 27 0.33 4.12 3.18
N GLU A 28 0.52 4.99 4.18
CA GLU A 28 1.58 5.99 4.19
C GLU A 28 2.52 5.86 5.39
N ALA A 29 3.75 6.37 5.23
CA ALA A 29 4.69 6.51 6.33
C ALA A 29 5.52 7.80 6.17
N GLY A 30 5.76 8.47 7.29
CA GLY A 30 6.57 9.70 7.30
C GLY A 30 5.74 10.98 7.21
N ILE A 31 4.49 10.97 7.69
CA ILE A 31 3.62 12.16 7.76
C ILE A 31 3.88 13.04 9.00
N GLY A 32 4.78 12.63 9.88
CA GLY A 32 5.14 13.38 11.08
C GLY A 32 5.89 14.68 10.78
N ASN A 33 6.57 15.23 11.79
CA ASN A 33 7.32 16.48 11.67
C ASN A 33 8.43 16.36 10.58
N ILE A 34 8.41 17.24 9.58
CA ILE A 34 9.33 17.25 8.44
C ILE A 34 10.81 17.24 8.84
N ARG A 35 11.18 17.87 9.95
CA ARG A 35 12.57 17.94 10.44
C ARG A 35 13.08 16.58 10.92
N HIS A 36 12.21 15.71 11.41
CA HIS A 36 12.55 14.39 11.94
C HIS A 36 12.23 13.28 10.94
N GLU A 37 11.27 13.52 10.07
CA GLU A 37 10.82 12.58 9.04
C GLU A 37 10.77 13.25 7.67
N PRO A 38 11.92 13.57 7.06
CA PRO A 38 11.96 14.27 5.77
C PRO A 38 11.38 13.44 4.62
N ILE A 39 11.49 12.13 4.69
CA ILE A 39 11.01 11.21 3.66
C ILE A 39 9.59 10.78 3.97
N LEU A 40 8.71 11.03 3.01
CA LEU A 40 7.35 10.52 2.97
C LEU A 40 7.25 9.41 1.92
N THR A 41 6.58 8.33 2.26
CA THR A 41 6.32 7.21 1.35
C THR A 41 4.84 6.88 1.35
N VAL A 42 4.31 6.51 0.19
CA VAL A 42 3.00 5.88 0.04
C VAL A 42 3.21 4.57 -0.68
N GLY A 43 2.88 3.46 -0.05
CA GLY A 43 3.04 2.13 -0.61
C GLY A 43 1.71 1.54 -1.06
N ALA A 44 1.75 0.70 -2.08
CA ALA A 44 0.58 -0.03 -2.57
C ALA A 44 0.87 -1.53 -2.68
N VAL A 45 -0.16 -2.32 -2.38
CA VAL A 45 -0.20 -3.78 -2.45
C VAL A 45 -1.32 -4.17 -3.40
N ILE A 46 -0.99 -4.82 -4.53
CA ILE A 46 -1.93 -5.15 -5.60
C ILE A 46 -2.39 -6.60 -5.43
N VAL A 47 -3.66 -6.81 -5.10
CA VAL A 47 -4.20 -8.14 -4.73
C VAL A 47 -5.31 -8.55 -5.69
N HIS A 48 -5.23 -9.79 -6.17
CA HIS A 48 -6.35 -10.41 -6.90
C HIS A 48 -7.49 -10.70 -5.93
N ALA A 49 -8.66 -10.07 -6.15
CA ALA A 49 -9.75 -10.11 -5.18
C ALA A 49 -10.32 -11.53 -4.98
N ASP A 50 -10.51 -12.27 -6.06
CA ASP A 50 -11.17 -13.57 -6.00
C ASP A 50 -10.25 -14.67 -5.41
N ASP A 51 -8.95 -14.61 -5.69
CA ASP A 51 -8.03 -15.69 -5.37
C ASP A 51 -7.27 -15.48 -4.06
N LEU A 52 -6.93 -14.23 -3.72
CA LEU A 52 -5.92 -13.95 -2.69
C LEU A 52 -6.46 -13.32 -1.41
N LEU A 53 -7.65 -12.70 -1.39
CA LEU A 53 -8.18 -12.06 -0.17
C LEU A 53 -8.24 -13.03 1.00
N VAL A 54 -8.93 -14.15 0.81
CA VAL A 54 -9.14 -15.13 1.88
C VAL A 54 -7.84 -15.84 2.29
N PRO A 55 -6.96 -16.28 1.36
CA PRO A 55 -5.65 -16.83 1.72
C PRO A 55 -4.79 -15.85 2.54
N ILE A 56 -4.70 -14.58 2.15
CA ILE A 56 -3.90 -13.58 2.86
C ILE A 56 -4.47 -13.31 4.25
N GLU A 57 -5.79 -13.13 4.38
CA GLU A 57 -6.45 -12.97 5.67
C GLU A 57 -6.17 -14.15 6.61
N ARG A 58 -6.23 -15.38 6.09
CA ARG A 58 -5.90 -16.58 6.87
C ARG A 58 -4.46 -16.59 7.33
N GLU A 59 -3.54 -16.16 6.48
CA GLU A 59 -2.12 -16.11 6.81
C GLU A 59 -1.82 -15.03 7.87
N LEU A 60 -2.40 -13.84 7.76
CA LEU A 60 -2.33 -12.81 8.79
C LEU A 60 -2.87 -13.33 10.14
N ASN A 61 -4.04 -13.97 10.12
CA ASN A 61 -4.63 -14.58 11.31
C ASN A 61 -3.77 -15.73 11.88
N ARG A 62 -3.09 -16.51 11.04
CA ARG A 62 -2.13 -17.54 11.47
C ARG A 62 -0.96 -16.91 12.23
N ILE A 63 -0.39 -15.82 11.71
CA ILE A 63 0.72 -15.10 12.36
C ILE A 63 0.25 -14.53 13.72
N VAL A 64 -0.95 -13.92 13.77
CA VAL A 64 -1.54 -13.45 15.03
C VAL A 64 -1.65 -14.59 16.04
N ARG A 65 -2.26 -15.71 15.66
CA ARG A 65 -2.47 -16.86 16.58
C ARG A 65 -1.16 -17.49 17.04
N LYS A 66 -0.12 -17.48 16.21
CA LYS A 66 1.21 -18.00 16.54
C LYS A 66 1.94 -17.16 17.57
N HIS A 67 1.83 -15.84 17.47
CA HIS A 67 2.69 -14.94 18.21
C HIS A 67 1.98 -14.13 19.31
N ILE A 68 0.71 -13.77 19.11
CA ILE A 68 -0.02 -12.84 19.97
C ILE A 68 -0.85 -13.61 21.00
N PRO A 69 -0.90 -13.17 22.28
CA PRO A 69 -1.75 -13.78 23.30
C PRO A 69 -3.23 -13.76 22.90
N GLN A 70 -3.94 -14.83 23.28
CA GLN A 70 -5.30 -15.10 22.80
C GLN A 70 -6.31 -13.99 23.14
N GLU A 71 -6.13 -13.31 24.26
CA GLU A 71 -6.99 -12.22 24.71
C GLU A 71 -7.00 -11.01 23.77
N TYR A 72 -5.98 -10.87 22.90
CA TYR A 72 -5.89 -9.78 21.93
C TYR A 72 -6.41 -10.15 20.55
N TRP A 73 -6.58 -11.43 20.19
CA TRP A 73 -6.92 -11.87 18.82
C TRP A 73 -8.10 -11.14 18.18
N PRO A 74 -9.22 -10.87 18.89
CA PRO A 74 -10.38 -10.25 18.27
C PRO A 74 -10.15 -8.81 17.77
N THR A 75 -9.14 -8.13 18.30
CA THR A 75 -8.90 -6.71 18.04
C THR A 75 -7.48 -6.39 17.61
N PHE A 76 -6.63 -7.42 17.49
CA PHE A 76 -5.22 -7.20 17.20
C PHE A 76 -5.00 -6.82 15.73
N VAL A 77 -4.25 -5.73 15.54
CA VAL A 77 -3.83 -5.24 14.23
C VAL A 77 -2.33 -4.99 14.27
N PHE A 78 -1.60 -5.51 13.30
CA PHE A 78 -0.19 -5.18 13.13
C PHE A 78 -0.05 -3.74 12.66
N HIS A 79 0.80 -2.99 13.37
CA HIS A 79 1.32 -1.71 12.93
C HIS A 79 2.85 -1.79 12.93
N ALA A 80 3.47 -1.44 11.82
CA ALA A 80 4.93 -1.49 11.70
C ALA A 80 5.61 -0.61 12.77
N THR A 81 5.08 0.59 13.02
CA THR A 81 5.58 1.49 14.07
C THR A 81 5.54 0.85 15.46
N ASN A 82 4.47 0.13 15.81
CA ASN A 82 4.35 -0.53 17.11
C ASN A 82 5.36 -1.68 17.24
N LEU A 83 5.53 -2.45 16.16
CA LEU A 83 6.43 -3.59 16.14
C LEU A 83 7.90 -3.18 16.29
N PHE A 84 8.33 -2.08 15.66
CA PHE A 84 9.72 -1.62 15.68
C PHE A 84 10.03 -0.61 16.76
N ASN A 85 9.08 0.26 17.15
CA ASN A 85 9.31 1.39 18.05
C ASN A 85 8.65 1.26 19.41
N TRP A 86 8.22 0.05 19.81
CA TRP A 86 7.55 -0.18 21.09
C TRP A 86 6.24 0.61 21.24
N GLY A 87 5.20 0.16 20.58
CA GLY A 87 3.89 0.81 20.63
C GLY A 87 2.74 -0.15 20.87
N GLY A 88 1.53 0.44 20.95
CA GLY A 88 0.30 -0.29 21.16
C GLY A 88 0.18 -0.97 22.53
N LYS A 89 -0.84 -1.80 22.69
CA LYS A 89 -1.14 -2.49 23.95
C LYS A 89 -0.24 -3.71 24.19
N VAL A 90 0.26 -4.32 23.12
CA VAL A 90 1.03 -5.57 23.18
C VAL A 90 2.53 -5.30 23.26
N PHE A 91 3.08 -4.50 22.35
CA PHE A 91 4.53 -4.27 22.24
C PHE A 91 5.00 -3.09 23.10
N THR A 92 4.59 -3.05 24.37
CA THR A 92 4.96 -1.94 25.27
C THR A 92 6.44 -1.97 25.62
N LYS A 93 7.01 -0.77 25.82
CA LYS A 93 8.40 -0.60 26.23
C LYS A 93 8.63 -1.30 27.59
N ASN A 94 9.72 -2.06 27.68
CA ASN A 94 10.10 -2.83 28.89
C ASN A 94 9.19 -4.04 29.19
N ASN A 95 8.31 -4.46 28.30
CA ASN A 95 7.61 -5.72 28.44
C ASN A 95 8.59 -6.88 28.17
N PRO A 96 8.95 -7.70 29.17
CA PRO A 96 9.91 -8.79 29.01
C PRO A 96 9.43 -9.88 28.05
N ASP A 97 8.13 -10.00 27.82
CA ASP A 97 7.54 -10.98 26.91
C ASP A 97 7.80 -10.64 25.44
N TRP A 98 8.21 -9.39 25.15
CA TRP A 98 8.40 -8.86 23.80
C TRP A 98 9.80 -8.30 23.54
N PRO A 99 10.86 -9.10 23.73
CA PRO A 99 12.21 -8.69 23.37
C PRO A 99 12.29 -8.42 21.86
N ILE A 100 13.28 -7.65 21.44
CA ILE A 100 13.46 -7.30 20.03
C ILE A 100 13.55 -8.53 19.13
N SER A 101 14.18 -9.62 19.56
CA SER A 101 14.28 -10.87 18.81
C SER A 101 12.91 -11.43 18.44
N ARG A 102 12.00 -11.55 19.40
CA ARG A 102 10.64 -12.05 19.18
C ARG A 102 9.83 -11.15 18.24
N ARG A 103 9.99 -9.83 18.33
CA ARG A 103 9.33 -8.88 17.41
C ARG A 103 9.90 -8.97 16.00
N LEU A 104 11.20 -9.25 15.87
CA LEU A 104 11.83 -9.46 14.56
C LEU A 104 11.39 -10.79 13.90
N GLU A 105 11.06 -11.83 14.68
CA GLU A 105 10.45 -13.05 14.15
C GLU A 105 9.09 -12.74 13.48
N ILE A 106 8.24 -11.95 14.14
CA ILE A 106 6.98 -11.50 13.54
C ILE A 106 7.25 -10.63 12.30
N ALA A 107 8.21 -9.70 12.42
CA ALA A 107 8.58 -8.81 11.34
C ALA A 107 9.13 -9.56 10.11
N ALA A 108 9.65 -10.76 10.26
CA ALA A 108 10.11 -11.58 9.14
C ALA A 108 8.97 -12.37 8.46
N GLU A 109 7.90 -12.71 9.18
CA GLU A 109 6.77 -13.44 8.59
C GLU A 109 5.86 -12.54 7.73
N LEU A 110 5.69 -11.27 8.10
CA LEU A 110 4.84 -10.34 7.35
C LEU A 110 5.33 -10.08 5.90
N PRO A 111 6.61 -9.78 5.64
CA PRO A 111 7.12 -9.60 4.28
C PRO A 111 7.19 -10.89 3.46
N ALA A 112 7.12 -12.05 4.12
CA ALA A 112 7.02 -13.33 3.41
C ALA A 112 5.65 -13.51 2.72
N ILE A 113 4.59 -12.83 3.18
CA ILE A 113 3.27 -12.93 2.55
C ILE A 113 3.30 -12.46 1.09
N PRO A 114 3.76 -11.25 0.75
CA PRO A 114 3.88 -10.85 -0.66
C PRO A 114 4.71 -11.82 -1.49
N ALA A 115 5.82 -12.31 -0.96
CA ALA A 115 6.69 -13.25 -1.68
C ALA A 115 6.02 -14.62 -1.92
N ASN A 116 5.30 -15.16 -0.92
CA ASN A 116 4.66 -16.46 -1.01
C ASN A 116 3.44 -16.48 -1.95
N TYR A 117 2.78 -15.35 -2.13
CA TYR A 117 1.58 -15.21 -2.95
C TYR A 117 1.81 -14.42 -4.23
N ASP A 118 3.06 -14.11 -4.55
CA ASP A 118 3.46 -13.33 -5.74
C ASP A 118 2.69 -12.01 -5.88
N ILE A 119 2.58 -11.28 -4.77
CA ILE A 119 1.80 -10.04 -4.68
C ILE A 119 2.66 -8.86 -5.10
N PRO A 120 2.29 -8.14 -6.17
CA PRO A 120 3.03 -6.96 -6.60
C PRO A 120 2.94 -5.82 -5.59
N LEU A 121 4.09 -5.18 -5.36
CA LEU A 121 4.27 -4.05 -4.46
C LEU A 121 4.77 -2.85 -5.27
N THR A 122 4.28 -1.65 -4.94
CA THR A 122 4.86 -0.42 -5.49
C THR A 122 4.92 0.65 -4.41
N VAL A 123 5.70 1.72 -4.63
CA VAL A 123 5.85 2.80 -3.67
C VAL A 123 6.09 4.14 -4.37
N GLY A 124 5.39 5.17 -3.93
CA GLY A 124 5.72 6.56 -4.15
C GLY A 124 6.63 7.08 -3.03
N ILE A 125 7.57 7.95 -3.35
CA ILE A 125 8.53 8.51 -2.40
C ILE A 125 8.66 10.00 -2.64
N CYS A 126 8.66 10.80 -1.56
CA CYS A 126 8.86 12.23 -1.62
C CYS A 126 9.83 12.67 -0.50
N ASP A 127 10.87 13.41 -0.89
CA ASP A 127 11.68 14.16 0.07
C ASP A 127 11.01 15.53 0.30
N ARG A 128 10.31 15.65 1.43
CA ARG A 128 9.55 16.86 1.78
C ARG A 128 10.40 18.10 1.97
N THR A 129 11.72 17.94 2.18
CA THR A 129 12.64 19.07 2.29
C THR A 129 12.97 19.69 0.94
N LYS A 130 12.70 18.95 -0.14
CA LYS A 130 12.90 19.39 -1.54
C LYS A 130 11.59 19.63 -2.28
N PHE A 131 10.45 19.46 -1.60
CA PHE A 131 9.12 19.60 -2.17
C PHE A 131 8.40 20.83 -1.60
N PRO A 132 7.68 21.60 -2.41
CA PRO A 132 7.69 21.55 -3.88
C PRO A 132 9.02 22.03 -4.46
N SER A 133 9.34 21.60 -5.68
CA SER A 133 10.62 21.97 -6.35
C SER A 133 10.69 23.46 -6.68
N ASP A 134 9.55 24.14 -6.80
CA ASP A 134 9.46 25.60 -6.94
C ASP A 134 9.63 26.26 -5.57
N GLN A 135 10.80 26.89 -5.36
CA GLN A 135 11.12 27.57 -4.11
C GLN A 135 10.20 28.75 -3.81
N THR A 136 9.65 29.43 -4.82
CA THR A 136 8.71 30.52 -4.64
C THR A 136 7.40 30.00 -4.06
N LEU A 137 6.93 28.86 -4.53
CA LEU A 137 5.76 28.18 -3.99
C LEU A 137 6.04 27.68 -2.55
N ALA A 138 7.20 27.03 -2.34
CA ALA A 138 7.60 26.51 -1.03
C ALA A 138 7.68 27.60 0.05
N SER A 139 8.20 28.79 -0.27
CA SER A 139 8.36 29.90 0.69
C SER A 139 7.03 30.46 1.22
N ASN A 140 5.93 30.19 0.53
CA ASN A 140 4.59 30.65 0.88
C ASN A 140 3.74 29.58 1.58
N MET A 141 4.25 28.36 1.75
CA MET A 141 3.52 27.25 2.36
C MET A 141 4.00 26.96 3.79
N SER A 142 3.08 26.68 4.68
CA SER A 142 3.39 26.14 6.00
C SER A 142 3.86 24.66 5.92
N ASP A 143 4.58 24.18 6.93
CA ASP A 143 5.00 22.77 7.04
C ASP A 143 3.81 21.78 6.88
N ARG A 144 2.63 22.17 7.36
CA ARG A 144 1.41 21.37 7.22
C ARG A 144 0.94 21.31 5.76
N GLU A 145 0.92 22.44 5.07
CA GLU A 145 0.52 22.50 3.66
C GLU A 145 1.50 21.75 2.78
N ILE A 146 2.81 21.87 3.03
CA ILE A 146 3.84 21.06 2.36
C ILE A 146 3.59 19.57 2.61
N THR A 147 3.29 19.17 3.84
CA THR A 147 3.04 17.76 4.17
C THR A 147 1.81 17.24 3.44
N ILE A 148 0.72 17.98 3.40
CA ILE A 148 -0.51 17.58 2.70
C ILE A 148 -0.25 17.48 1.19
N ALA A 149 0.36 18.51 0.59
CA ALA A 149 0.65 18.53 -0.83
C ALA A 149 1.60 17.39 -1.23
N ALA A 150 2.65 17.16 -0.45
CA ALA A 150 3.58 16.05 -0.66
C ALA A 150 2.88 14.70 -0.53
N HIS A 151 1.99 14.52 0.46
CA HIS A 151 1.24 13.28 0.65
C HIS A 151 0.37 12.98 -0.58
N VAL A 152 -0.43 13.96 -1.01
CA VAL A 152 -1.31 13.80 -2.18
C VAL A 152 -0.51 13.53 -3.45
N ALA A 153 0.57 14.28 -3.71
CA ALA A 153 1.45 14.04 -4.85
C ALA A 153 2.07 12.63 -4.82
N THR A 154 2.55 12.18 -3.65
CA THR A 154 3.14 10.86 -3.48
C THR A 154 2.12 9.74 -3.67
N PHE A 155 0.88 9.94 -3.19
CA PHE A 155 -0.22 9.00 -3.41
C PHE A 155 -0.49 8.83 -4.92
N PHE A 156 -0.65 9.93 -5.66
CA PHE A 156 -0.91 9.85 -7.10
C PHE A 156 0.27 9.30 -7.86
N HIS A 157 1.50 9.61 -7.47
CA HIS A 157 2.67 8.98 -8.07
C HIS A 157 2.65 7.45 -7.87
N CYS A 158 2.28 6.97 -6.69
CA CYS A 158 2.09 5.53 -6.44
C CYS A 158 0.92 4.98 -7.28
N ALA A 159 -0.21 5.68 -7.39
CA ALA A 159 -1.36 5.27 -8.21
C ALA A 159 -1.02 5.21 -9.72
N ILE A 160 -0.18 6.11 -10.24
CA ILE A 160 0.35 6.03 -11.61
C ILE A 160 1.16 4.75 -11.81
N LYS A 161 1.97 4.34 -10.83
CA LYS A 161 2.71 3.08 -10.90
C LYS A 161 1.78 1.87 -10.90
N VAL A 162 0.71 1.92 -10.12
CA VAL A 162 -0.36 0.89 -10.14
C VAL A 162 -1.01 0.83 -11.52
N GLU A 163 -1.45 1.96 -12.07
CA GLU A 163 -2.04 2.04 -13.41
C GLU A 163 -1.08 1.48 -14.48
N HIS A 164 0.22 1.81 -14.38
CA HIS A 164 1.23 1.30 -15.31
C HIS A 164 1.41 -0.22 -15.16
N TRP A 165 1.42 -0.73 -13.93
CA TRP A 165 1.46 -2.17 -13.69
C TRP A 165 0.23 -2.88 -14.29
N MET A 166 -0.97 -2.33 -14.07
CA MET A 166 -2.22 -2.86 -14.64
C MET A 166 -2.16 -2.95 -16.16
N ARG A 167 -1.71 -1.89 -16.85
CA ARG A 167 -1.56 -1.86 -18.31
C ARG A 167 -0.64 -2.95 -18.86
N ILE A 168 0.34 -3.39 -18.11
CA ILE A 168 1.33 -4.37 -18.58
C ILE A 168 0.93 -5.79 -18.20
N HIS A 169 0.34 -5.99 -17.02
CA HIS A 169 0.14 -7.31 -16.44
C HIS A 169 -1.33 -7.73 -16.31
N ALA A 170 -2.26 -6.78 -16.43
CA ALA A 170 -3.68 -7.00 -16.17
C ALA A 170 -4.56 -6.03 -16.99
N ASP A 171 -4.27 -5.90 -18.31
CA ASP A 171 -4.89 -4.89 -19.20
C ASP A 171 -6.41 -5.10 -19.40
N ASP A 172 -6.90 -6.31 -19.18
CA ASP A 172 -8.33 -6.66 -19.23
C ASP A 172 -9.04 -6.60 -17.87
N GLU A 173 -8.32 -6.28 -16.81
CA GLU A 173 -8.85 -6.18 -15.45
C GLU A 173 -9.12 -4.72 -15.04
N VAL A 174 -9.86 -4.54 -13.94
CA VAL A 174 -10.07 -3.24 -13.31
C VAL A 174 -9.56 -3.27 -11.86
N CYS A 175 -9.26 -2.11 -11.28
CA CYS A 175 -8.88 -2.06 -9.88
C CYS A 175 -9.65 -1.00 -9.09
N MET A 176 -9.85 -1.29 -7.81
CA MET A 176 -10.32 -0.36 -6.78
C MET A 176 -9.19 -0.03 -5.81
N LEU A 177 -9.06 1.24 -5.47
CA LEU A 177 -8.10 1.69 -4.47
C LEU A 177 -8.75 1.66 -3.08
N ILE A 178 -8.07 1.03 -2.13
CA ILE A 178 -8.46 0.99 -0.71
C ILE A 178 -7.36 1.69 0.07
N VAL A 179 -7.69 2.79 0.72
CA VAL A 179 -6.75 3.66 1.43
C VAL A 179 -7.05 3.61 2.91
N GLU A 180 -6.02 3.58 3.77
CA GLU A 180 -6.24 3.72 5.20
C GLU A 180 -6.98 5.03 5.49
N ASP A 181 -8.00 4.97 6.35
CA ASP A 181 -8.82 6.14 6.67
C ASP A 181 -8.05 7.13 7.53
N ASN A 182 -7.47 8.11 6.85
CA ASN A 182 -6.85 9.28 7.44
C ASN A 182 -7.69 10.51 7.07
N SER A 183 -8.15 11.23 8.06
CA SER A 183 -9.04 12.40 7.87
C SER A 183 -8.45 13.48 6.97
N ASP A 184 -7.14 13.67 7.00
CA ASP A 184 -6.44 14.63 6.13
C ASP A 184 -6.33 14.08 4.69
N ALA A 185 -6.00 12.79 4.51
CA ALA A 185 -5.93 12.15 3.19
C ALA A 185 -7.28 12.18 2.46
N ARG A 186 -8.36 11.77 3.15
CA ARG A 186 -9.74 11.75 2.60
C ARG A 186 -10.18 13.07 2.00
N ARG A 187 -9.72 14.19 2.57
CA ARG A 187 -10.11 15.53 2.14
C ARG A 187 -9.41 15.99 0.87
N TYR A 188 -8.17 15.52 0.62
CA TYR A 188 -7.28 16.05 -0.40
C TYR A 188 -6.91 15.06 -1.50
N ILE A 189 -7.21 13.77 -1.35
CA ILE A 189 -6.99 12.79 -2.42
C ILE A 189 -8.09 12.97 -3.49
N LYS A 190 -7.97 14.04 -4.27
CA LYS A 190 -8.81 14.34 -5.43
C LYS A 190 -7.92 14.75 -6.60
N ALA A 191 -8.27 14.25 -7.79
CA ALA A 191 -7.49 14.50 -9.00
C ALA A 191 -7.27 16.01 -9.26
N ASP A 192 -8.28 16.84 -9.04
CA ASP A 192 -8.23 18.29 -9.29
C ASP A 192 -7.17 19.01 -8.45
N PHE A 193 -6.87 18.50 -7.25
CA PHE A 193 -5.87 19.10 -6.38
C PHE A 193 -4.43 18.80 -6.85
N VAL A 194 -4.23 17.65 -7.48
CA VAL A 194 -2.90 17.12 -7.81
C VAL A 194 -2.45 17.46 -9.22
N MET A 195 -3.38 17.58 -10.16
CA MET A 195 -3.06 17.87 -11.57
C MET A 195 -2.09 19.05 -11.77
N PRO A 196 -2.20 20.17 -11.02
CA PRO A 196 -1.24 21.27 -11.14
C PRO A 196 0.18 20.93 -10.66
N LEU A 197 0.32 19.91 -9.80
CA LEU A 197 1.60 19.50 -9.18
C LEU A 197 2.32 18.42 -10.01
N MET A 198 1.70 17.92 -11.06
CA MET A 198 2.21 16.82 -11.88
C MET A 198 2.98 17.32 -13.10
N SER A 199 4.01 16.59 -13.48
CA SER A 199 4.68 16.73 -14.77
C SER A 199 3.76 16.35 -15.94
N ASP A 200 4.06 16.82 -17.14
CA ASP A 200 3.27 16.48 -18.34
C ASP A 200 3.28 14.97 -18.62
N LYS A 201 4.37 14.27 -18.28
CA LYS A 201 4.47 12.82 -18.37
C LYS A 201 3.48 12.13 -17.43
N GLU A 202 3.39 12.59 -16.18
CA GLU A 202 2.43 12.04 -15.21
C GLU A 202 0.98 12.32 -15.63
N LYS A 203 0.69 13.52 -16.13
CA LYS A 203 -0.63 13.89 -16.69
C LYS A 203 -1.05 12.99 -17.84
N SER A 204 -0.11 12.43 -18.63
CA SER A 204 -0.43 11.55 -19.74
C SER A 204 -1.08 10.21 -19.31
N TYR A 205 -1.01 9.85 -18.02
CA TYR A 205 -1.71 8.68 -17.48
C TYR A 205 -3.18 8.95 -17.16
N PHE A 206 -3.64 10.20 -17.17
CA PHE A 206 -5.04 10.55 -16.93
C PHE A 206 -5.85 10.67 -18.25
N PRO A 207 -7.16 10.32 -18.22
CA PRO A 207 -7.81 9.59 -17.12
C PRO A 207 -7.26 8.16 -16.98
N PHE A 208 -7.22 7.65 -15.77
CA PHE A 208 -6.84 6.25 -15.52
C PHE A 208 -7.76 5.29 -16.27
N GLN A 209 -7.19 4.23 -16.83
CA GLN A 209 -7.95 3.23 -17.61
C GLN A 209 -8.42 2.06 -16.78
N HIS A 210 -7.68 1.69 -15.73
CA HIS A 210 -7.93 0.54 -14.86
C HIS A 210 -8.48 0.94 -13.50
N ILE A 211 -8.07 2.09 -12.95
CA ILE A 211 -8.63 2.68 -11.74
C ILE A 211 -9.95 3.38 -12.12
N LYS A 212 -11.09 2.82 -11.67
CA LYS A 212 -12.43 3.24 -12.14
C LYS A 212 -13.19 4.14 -11.20
N GLU A 213 -12.93 4.02 -9.89
CA GLU A 213 -13.71 4.69 -8.86
C GLU A 213 -12.79 5.54 -7.96
N ASP A 214 -13.38 6.49 -7.25
CA ASP A 214 -12.70 7.19 -6.18
C ASP A 214 -12.21 6.20 -5.11
N PRO A 215 -11.07 6.49 -4.43
CA PRO A 215 -10.56 5.63 -3.39
C PRO A 215 -11.58 5.37 -2.28
N ALA A 216 -11.75 4.10 -1.90
CA ALA A 216 -12.51 3.71 -0.72
C ALA A 216 -11.61 3.84 0.52
N PHE A 217 -12.08 4.59 1.53
CA PHE A 217 -11.36 4.78 2.79
C PHE A 217 -11.82 3.76 3.81
N GLN A 218 -10.88 3.03 4.42
CA GLN A 218 -11.14 1.94 5.35
C GLN A 218 -10.23 2.02 6.56
N GLU A 219 -10.79 1.81 7.76
CA GLU A 219 -9.98 1.60 8.95
C GLU A 219 -9.25 0.26 8.90
N LYS A 220 -8.05 0.22 9.44
CA LYS A 220 -7.27 -1.00 9.57
C LYS A 220 -7.90 -1.93 10.60
N ALA A 221 -8.33 -3.11 10.16
CA ALA A 221 -9.01 -4.11 10.99
C ALA A 221 -8.19 -5.41 11.11
N PRO A 222 -8.49 -6.30 12.07
CA PRO A 222 -7.89 -7.63 12.13
C PRO A 222 -8.05 -8.38 10.79
N GLY A 223 -6.96 -8.97 10.30
CA GLY A 223 -6.94 -9.66 9.00
C GLY A 223 -6.88 -8.76 7.76
N SER A 224 -7.03 -7.44 7.90
CA SER A 224 -6.99 -6.51 6.78
C SER A 224 -5.62 -6.48 6.09
N ILE A 225 -5.61 -6.47 4.76
CA ILE A 225 -4.41 -6.37 3.93
C ILE A 225 -3.71 -5.00 4.09
N LEU A 226 -4.41 -3.98 4.58
CA LEU A 226 -3.80 -2.70 4.96
C LEU A 226 -2.63 -2.87 5.94
N GLN A 227 -2.59 -3.95 6.73
CA GLN A 227 -1.45 -4.26 7.61
C GLN A 227 -0.18 -4.59 6.81
N ILE A 228 -0.32 -5.21 5.64
CA ILE A 228 0.81 -5.48 4.73
C ILE A 228 1.25 -4.19 4.05
N ALA A 229 0.32 -3.33 3.65
CA ALA A 229 0.62 -2.03 3.08
C ALA A 229 1.37 -1.13 4.07
N ASP A 230 0.94 -1.06 5.34
CA ASP A 230 1.64 -0.36 6.44
C ASP A 230 3.07 -0.89 6.59
N PHE A 231 3.21 -2.21 6.67
CA PHE A 231 4.53 -2.82 6.85
C PHE A 231 5.45 -2.54 5.65
N TRP A 232 4.95 -2.70 4.42
CA TRP A 232 5.68 -2.42 3.19
C TRP A 232 6.14 -0.95 3.14
N THR A 233 5.22 -0.03 3.34
CA THR A 233 5.48 1.41 3.28
C THR A 233 6.50 1.85 4.31
N TYR A 234 6.37 1.33 5.55
CA TYR A 234 7.32 1.61 6.62
C TYR A 234 8.74 1.12 6.29
N ILE A 235 8.88 -0.13 5.79
CA ILE A 235 10.19 -0.69 5.42
C ILE A 235 10.80 0.09 4.24
N ALA A 236 10.00 0.40 3.22
CA ALA A 236 10.45 1.20 2.09
C ALA A 236 11.01 2.55 2.54
N LYS A 237 10.30 3.29 3.42
CA LYS A 237 10.81 4.53 4.02
C LYS A 237 12.15 4.33 4.72
N ARG A 238 12.28 3.29 5.54
CA ARG A 238 13.52 3.03 6.29
C ARG A 238 14.70 2.71 5.40
N ILE A 239 14.48 2.00 4.29
CA ILE A 239 15.52 1.69 3.32
C ILE A 239 15.95 2.93 2.53
N VAL A 240 15.03 3.81 2.15
CA VAL A 240 15.36 5.08 1.51
C VAL A 240 16.22 5.96 2.44
N MET A 241 15.88 6.01 3.74
CA MET A 241 16.65 6.78 4.72
C MET A 241 18.00 6.15 5.07
N ASN A 242 18.10 4.83 5.08
CA ASN A 242 19.33 4.09 5.37
C ASN A 242 19.35 2.71 4.65
N PRO A 243 19.89 2.63 3.43
CA PRO A 243 19.86 1.43 2.59
C PRO A 243 20.56 0.20 3.18
N ILE A 244 21.50 0.40 4.10
CA ILE A 244 22.31 -0.68 4.72
C ILE A 244 21.86 -1.02 6.14
N HIS A 245 20.68 -0.53 6.58
CA HIS A 245 20.23 -0.74 7.95
C HIS A 245 20.03 -2.23 8.27
N ARG A 246 20.73 -2.73 9.29
CA ARG A 246 20.86 -4.16 9.63
C ARG A 246 19.50 -4.87 9.89
N VAL A 247 18.51 -4.15 10.38
CA VAL A 247 17.17 -4.72 10.68
C VAL A 247 16.27 -4.68 9.43
N TYR A 248 16.23 -3.54 8.74
CA TYR A 248 15.25 -3.35 7.66
C TYR A 248 15.71 -3.91 6.32
N ARG A 249 17.01 -3.97 6.08
CA ARG A 249 17.54 -4.49 4.80
C ARG A 249 17.17 -5.95 4.54
N PRO A 250 17.31 -6.90 5.48
CA PRO A 250 16.87 -8.27 5.26
C PRO A 250 15.36 -8.39 4.98
N LEU A 251 14.52 -7.57 5.67
CA LEU A 251 13.07 -7.56 5.45
C LEU A 251 12.70 -7.01 4.06
N PHE A 252 13.40 -5.97 3.62
CA PHE A 252 13.25 -5.44 2.27
C PHE A 252 13.65 -6.46 1.21
N ASP A 253 14.76 -7.17 1.41
CA ASP A 253 15.26 -8.17 0.47
C ASP A 253 14.27 -9.34 0.28
N LEU A 254 13.49 -9.70 1.32
CA LEU A 254 12.40 -10.69 1.21
C LEU A 254 11.28 -10.26 0.25
N MET A 255 11.01 -8.95 0.18
CA MET A 255 9.96 -8.40 -0.68
C MET A 255 10.47 -7.96 -2.05
N ARG A 256 11.79 -7.95 -2.25
CA ARG A 256 12.42 -7.31 -3.41
C ARG A 256 11.93 -7.87 -4.75
N GLY A 257 11.66 -9.17 -4.83
CA GLY A 257 11.15 -9.83 -6.03
C GLY A 257 9.76 -9.38 -6.47
N GLN A 258 8.97 -8.84 -5.55
CA GLN A 258 7.60 -8.37 -5.78
C GLN A 258 7.52 -6.87 -6.09
N ILE A 259 8.65 -6.14 -5.96
CA ILE A 259 8.65 -4.68 -6.15
C ILE A 259 8.56 -4.36 -7.63
N TRP A 260 7.47 -3.72 -8.01
CA TRP A 260 7.30 -3.13 -9.32
C TRP A 260 7.82 -1.70 -9.34
N GLU A 261 8.95 -1.51 -9.97
CA GLU A 261 9.59 -0.21 -10.16
C GLU A 261 9.93 0.01 -11.63
N PRO A 262 9.01 0.62 -12.41
CA PRO A 262 9.28 0.96 -13.80
C PRO A 262 10.35 2.05 -13.95
N TYR A 263 10.65 2.77 -12.87
CA TYR A 263 11.66 3.82 -12.78
C TYR A 263 12.44 3.65 -11.48
N SER A 264 13.77 3.83 -11.50
CA SER A 264 14.60 3.59 -10.32
C SER A 264 14.09 4.36 -9.09
N LEU A 265 13.98 3.67 -7.95
CA LEU A 265 13.62 4.23 -6.63
C LEU A 265 14.41 5.51 -6.27
N VAL A 266 15.56 5.71 -6.92
CA VAL A 266 16.54 6.73 -6.56
C VAL A 266 16.32 8.05 -7.31
N SER A 267 15.73 8.05 -8.50
CA SER A 267 15.67 9.26 -9.34
C SER A 267 14.74 10.36 -8.80
N TRP A 268 13.71 9.98 -8.04
CA TRP A 268 12.76 10.96 -7.46
C TRP A 268 13.17 11.47 -6.07
N ALA A 269 13.77 10.60 -5.26
CA ALA A 269 14.21 10.97 -3.92
C ALA A 269 15.42 11.93 -3.92
N LEU A 270 16.19 11.96 -5.00
CA LEU A 270 17.43 12.72 -5.09
C LEU A 270 17.34 13.95 -6.01
N GLY A 271 16.22 14.17 -6.70
CA GLY A 271 16.05 15.36 -7.56
C GLY A 271 17.01 15.38 -8.78
N GLU A 272 17.31 14.21 -9.35
CA GLU A 272 18.03 14.06 -10.61
C GLU A 272 17.09 14.00 -11.82
#